data_86790849dd65a14dcf11a82e2d3a74db
#
_entry.id   86790849dd65a14dcf11a82e2d3a74db
#
_cell.length_a   1.000
_cell.length_b   1.000
_cell.length_c   1.000
_cell.angle_alpha   90.00
_cell.angle_beta   90.00
_cell.angle_gamma   90.00
#
_symmetry.space_group_name_H-M   'P 1'
#
loop_
_entity.id
_entity.type
_entity.pdbx_description
1 polymer ?
#
loop_
_entity_poly.entity_id
_entity_poly.type
_entity_poly.pdbx_seq_one_letter_code
_entity_poly.pdbx_strand_id
1 'polypeptide(L)'
;MLKEDGGRNDERFWRTFCALLNIGEDEKAEYEKLMEEFYTTAFDELGALITPTPESAQVVNLLKEKGYRLYLTTMPLFPRVAVEKRVQWAGCDPAAFERITTYDNSTSTKPHLAYYRENVEAVGLKPEEILMVGNNTREDLAAMQLGLDGYLVTDWLLNPDDSISKPSSMARWQTSCSLCKILP
;
A
#
# COMPACT_ATOMS: atom_id res chain seq x y z
N MET A 1 -7.01 -6.18 15.80
CA MET A 1 -7.16 -5.59 14.45
C MET A 1 -7.03 -6.59 13.31
N LEU A 2 -6.38 -7.73 13.50
CA LEU A 2 -6.11 -8.69 12.43
C LEU A 2 -7.11 -9.85 12.34
N LYS A 3 -8.19 -9.85 13.12
CA LYS A 3 -9.25 -10.87 13.04
C LYS A 3 -10.31 -10.39 12.06
N GLU A 4 -10.72 -11.25 11.14
CA GLU A 4 -11.81 -11.02 10.21
C GLU A 4 -13.15 -11.02 10.97
N ASP A 5 -13.55 -9.86 11.49
CA ASP A 5 -14.83 -9.68 12.18
C ASP A 5 -15.85 -8.87 11.36
N GLY A 6 -15.54 -8.63 10.07
CA GLY A 6 -16.33 -7.78 9.18
C GLY A 6 -16.13 -6.28 9.46
N GLY A 7 -16.60 -5.43 8.54
CA GLY A 7 -16.45 -3.98 8.61
C GLY A 7 -15.10 -3.45 8.13
N ARG A 8 -15.05 -2.15 7.91
CA ARG A 8 -13.86 -1.46 7.43
C ARG A 8 -12.79 -1.35 8.52
N ASN A 9 -11.55 -1.11 8.12
CA ASN A 9 -10.43 -0.99 9.05
C ASN A 9 -10.54 0.25 9.94
N ASP A 10 -11.09 1.37 9.43
CA ASP A 10 -11.36 2.58 10.21
C ASP A 10 -12.40 2.32 11.32
N GLU A 11 -13.50 1.63 11.01
CA GLU A 11 -14.53 1.27 11.98
C GLU A 11 -13.95 0.39 13.10
N ARG A 12 -13.11 -0.59 12.72
CA ARG A 12 -12.42 -1.45 13.69
C ARG A 12 -11.41 -0.69 14.54
N PHE A 13 -10.68 0.23 13.92
CA PHE A 13 -9.74 1.09 14.62
C PHE A 13 -10.46 1.90 15.69
N TRP A 14 -11.49 2.65 15.30
CA TRP A 14 -12.21 3.52 16.23
C TRP A 14 -12.92 2.74 17.34
N ARG A 15 -13.58 1.63 17.01
CA ARG A 15 -14.20 0.75 18.01
C ARG A 15 -13.19 0.27 19.03
N THR A 16 -12.01 -0.16 18.58
CA THR A 16 -10.96 -0.67 19.47
C THR A 16 -10.33 0.46 20.28
N PHE A 17 -10.05 1.59 19.66
CA PHE A 17 -9.48 2.78 20.29
C PHE A 17 -10.37 3.30 21.40
N CYS A 18 -11.66 3.51 21.12
CA CYS A 18 -12.64 3.96 22.10
C CYS A 18 -12.78 2.97 23.28
N ALA A 19 -12.84 1.68 22.97
CA ALA A 19 -12.95 0.65 24.01
C ALA A 19 -11.70 0.59 24.91
N LEU A 20 -10.50 0.73 24.34
CA LEU A 20 -9.25 0.69 25.12
C LEU A 20 -9.07 1.92 26.02
N LEU A 21 -9.52 3.08 25.57
CA LEU A 21 -9.39 4.34 26.30
C LEU A 21 -10.63 4.67 27.15
N ASN A 22 -11.69 3.86 27.02
CA ASN A 22 -12.99 4.08 27.69
C ASN A 22 -13.58 5.48 27.39
N ILE A 23 -13.58 5.88 26.11
CA ILE A 23 -14.10 7.15 25.63
C ILE A 23 -15.45 6.98 24.92
N GLY A 24 -16.33 8.00 25.06
CA GLY A 24 -17.64 8.05 24.42
C GLY A 24 -17.60 8.65 23.00
N GLU A 25 -18.78 8.74 22.36
CA GLU A 25 -18.92 9.23 20.98
C GLU A 25 -18.51 10.71 20.85
N ASP A 26 -18.82 11.57 21.84
CA ASP A 26 -18.45 12.98 21.81
C ASP A 26 -16.93 13.16 21.85
N GLU A 27 -16.25 12.42 22.73
CA GLU A 27 -14.79 12.43 22.82
C GLU A 27 -14.15 11.82 21.56
N LYS A 28 -14.77 10.77 20.99
CA LYS A 28 -14.32 10.21 19.71
C LYS A 28 -14.27 11.26 18.62
N ALA A 29 -15.32 12.09 18.51
CA ALA A 29 -15.38 13.16 17.50
C ALA A 29 -14.25 14.19 17.67
N GLU A 30 -13.86 14.49 18.93
CA GLU A 30 -12.70 15.32 19.21
C GLU A 30 -11.38 14.68 18.75
N TYR A 31 -11.19 13.39 19.02
CA TYR A 31 -10.01 12.66 18.56
C TYR A 31 -9.95 12.53 17.03
N GLU A 32 -11.08 12.31 16.36
CA GLU A 32 -11.16 12.31 14.89
C GLU A 32 -10.67 13.63 14.31
N LYS A 33 -11.13 14.77 14.89
CA LYS A 33 -10.70 16.11 14.50
C LYS A 33 -9.21 16.36 14.75
N LEU A 34 -8.70 15.91 15.91
CA LEU A 34 -7.27 16.02 16.22
C LEU A 34 -6.40 15.21 15.26
N MET A 35 -6.84 14.01 14.89
CA MET A 35 -6.14 13.19 13.90
C MET A 35 -6.15 13.83 12.51
N GLU A 36 -7.28 14.40 12.09
CA GLU A 36 -7.38 15.11 10.82
C GLU A 36 -6.43 16.32 10.80
N GLU A 37 -6.43 17.11 11.88
CA GLU A 37 -5.50 18.25 12.04
C GLU A 37 -4.05 17.77 11.97
N PHE A 38 -3.69 16.71 12.69
CA PHE A 38 -2.34 16.14 12.65
C PHE A 38 -1.92 15.73 11.24
N TYR A 39 -2.76 14.98 10.50
CA TYR A 39 -2.43 14.52 9.16
C TYR A 39 -2.42 15.64 8.11
N THR A 40 -3.09 16.74 8.37
CA THR A 40 -3.12 17.91 7.47
C THR A 40 -2.04 18.95 7.77
N THR A 41 -1.44 18.90 8.95
CA THR A 41 -0.43 19.88 9.43
C THR A 41 0.91 19.21 9.79
N ALA A 42 1.08 18.79 11.04
CA ALA A 42 2.35 18.31 11.58
C ALA A 42 2.89 17.05 10.86
N PHE A 43 2.02 16.23 10.29
CA PHE A 43 2.44 15.06 9.50
C PHE A 43 3.27 15.46 8.27
N ASP A 44 3.02 16.64 7.68
CA ASP A 44 3.79 17.15 6.54
C ASP A 44 5.26 17.39 6.85
N GLU A 45 5.59 17.72 8.09
CA GLU A 45 6.98 17.94 8.52
C GLU A 45 7.83 16.67 8.33
N LEU A 46 7.22 15.50 8.40
CA LEU A 46 7.90 14.22 8.15
C LEU A 46 8.39 14.09 6.71
N GLY A 47 7.76 14.77 5.76
CA GLY A 47 8.18 14.80 4.37
C GLY A 47 9.60 15.35 4.18
N ALA A 48 10.03 16.29 5.04
CA ALA A 48 11.38 16.85 5.01
C ALA A 48 12.47 15.82 5.36
N LEU A 49 12.10 14.70 5.99
CA LEU A 49 13.01 13.61 6.34
C LEU A 49 13.14 12.57 5.22
N ILE A 50 12.33 12.67 4.18
CA ILE A 50 12.28 11.71 3.10
C ILE A 50 13.08 12.22 1.91
N THR A 51 14.01 11.41 1.43
CA THR A 51 14.69 11.65 0.15
C THR A 51 14.03 10.79 -0.91
N PRO A 52 13.29 11.37 -1.88
CA PRO A 52 12.65 10.59 -2.93
C PRO A 52 13.68 9.91 -3.82
N THR A 53 13.37 8.70 -4.26
CA THR A 53 14.12 8.00 -5.30
C THR A 53 13.56 8.42 -6.68
N PRO A 54 14.37 9.03 -7.56
CA PRO A 54 13.89 9.46 -8.88
C PRO A 54 13.28 8.31 -9.70
N GLU A 55 13.78 7.11 -9.50
CA GLU A 55 13.33 5.88 -10.15
C GLU A 55 11.86 5.57 -9.85
N SER A 56 11.36 5.91 -8.67
CA SER A 56 9.96 5.67 -8.31
C SER A 56 9.00 6.42 -9.23
N ALA A 57 9.21 7.71 -9.42
CA ALA A 57 8.41 8.53 -10.32
C ALA A 57 8.59 8.11 -11.78
N GLN A 58 9.80 7.78 -12.21
CA GLN A 58 10.09 7.33 -13.58
C GLN A 58 9.32 6.05 -13.91
N VAL A 59 9.32 5.07 -13.00
CA VAL A 59 8.58 3.81 -13.19
C VAL A 59 7.08 4.05 -13.29
N VAL A 60 6.51 4.80 -12.35
CA VAL A 60 5.08 5.09 -12.34
C VAL A 60 4.65 5.80 -13.63
N ASN A 61 5.40 6.81 -14.06
CA ASN A 61 5.10 7.55 -15.27
C ASN A 61 5.20 6.67 -16.52
N LEU A 62 6.26 5.87 -16.64
CA LEU A 62 6.46 4.99 -17.80
C LEU A 62 5.39 3.89 -17.88
N LEU A 63 4.97 3.32 -16.76
CA LEU A 63 3.88 2.34 -16.76
C LEU A 63 2.56 2.98 -17.20
N LYS A 64 2.30 4.21 -16.75
CA LYS A 64 1.14 4.99 -17.18
C LYS A 64 1.19 5.32 -18.68
N GLU A 65 2.35 5.73 -19.21
CA GLU A 65 2.57 5.98 -20.65
C GLU A 65 2.36 4.72 -21.49
N LYS A 66 2.72 3.56 -20.98
CA LYS A 66 2.45 2.26 -21.61
C LYS A 66 0.98 1.80 -21.51
N GLY A 67 0.13 2.55 -20.82
CA GLY A 67 -1.30 2.24 -20.68
C GLY A 67 -1.64 1.25 -19.57
N TYR A 68 -0.71 0.96 -18.66
CA TYR A 68 -1.01 0.12 -17.50
C TYR A 68 -1.90 0.85 -16.50
N ARG A 69 -2.85 0.11 -15.93
CA ARG A 69 -3.67 0.56 -14.82
C ARG A 69 -2.89 0.38 -13.51
N LEU A 70 -2.75 1.45 -12.74
CA LEU A 70 -1.93 1.45 -11.54
C LEU A 70 -2.79 1.48 -10.28
N TYR A 71 -2.46 0.60 -9.34
CA TYR A 71 -3.14 0.46 -8.05
C TYR A 71 -2.10 0.50 -6.94
N LEU A 72 -2.26 1.39 -5.97
CA LEU A 72 -1.37 1.47 -4.81
C LEU A 72 -1.94 0.66 -3.65
N THR A 73 -1.39 -0.53 -3.43
CA THR A 73 -1.80 -1.46 -2.37
C THR A 73 -0.86 -1.35 -1.17
N THR A 74 -1.14 -0.41 -0.29
CA THR A 74 -0.39 -0.22 0.96
C THR A 74 -0.93 -1.09 2.10
N MET A 75 -0.27 -1.08 3.26
CA MET A 75 -0.89 -1.53 4.51
C MET A 75 -2.02 -0.54 4.87
N PRO A 76 -3.31 -0.93 4.83
CA PRO A 76 -4.43 0.01 4.90
C PRO A 76 -4.79 0.36 6.36
N LEU A 77 -3.87 1.03 7.04
CA LEU A 77 -4.00 1.47 8.43
C LEU A 77 -4.04 2.99 8.58
N PHE A 78 -3.89 3.72 7.47
CA PHE A 78 -3.81 5.17 7.46
C PHE A 78 -4.97 5.80 6.67
N PRO A 79 -5.39 7.02 7.02
CA PRO A 79 -6.35 7.79 6.23
C PRO A 79 -5.75 8.19 4.88
N ARG A 80 -6.63 8.49 3.92
CA ARG A 80 -6.25 8.81 2.55
C ARG A 80 -5.23 9.94 2.47
N VAL A 81 -5.43 11.01 3.22
CA VAL A 81 -4.51 12.16 3.25
C VAL A 81 -3.08 11.76 3.60
N ALA A 82 -2.91 10.87 4.58
CA ALA A 82 -1.58 10.40 4.97
C ALA A 82 -0.91 9.54 3.89
N VAL A 83 -1.69 8.70 3.20
CA VAL A 83 -1.16 7.87 2.12
C VAL A 83 -0.79 8.72 0.91
N GLU A 84 -1.63 9.66 0.50
CA GLU A 84 -1.36 10.56 -0.62
C GLU A 84 -0.12 11.43 -0.37
N LYS A 85 0.06 11.98 0.84
CA LYS A 85 1.28 12.71 1.21
C LYS A 85 2.53 11.82 1.08
N ARG A 86 2.48 10.58 1.54
CA ARG A 86 3.60 9.63 1.40
C ARG A 86 3.92 9.31 -0.07
N VAL A 87 2.91 9.25 -0.94
CA VAL A 87 3.10 9.11 -2.39
C VAL A 87 3.81 10.34 -2.97
N GLN A 88 3.39 11.54 -2.56
CA GLN A 88 4.02 12.79 -2.97
C GLN A 88 5.48 12.88 -2.48
N TRP A 89 5.76 12.49 -1.24
CA TRP A 89 7.13 12.43 -0.72
C TRP A 89 8.01 11.43 -1.47
N ALA A 90 7.42 10.37 -2.03
CA ALA A 90 8.13 9.45 -2.92
C ALA A 90 8.35 10.01 -4.34
N GLY A 91 7.93 11.26 -4.60
CA GLY A 91 8.04 11.91 -5.90
C GLY A 91 6.98 11.50 -6.91
N CYS A 92 5.94 10.79 -6.50
CA CYS A 92 4.87 10.31 -7.36
C CYS A 92 3.60 11.17 -7.22
N ASP A 93 2.80 11.20 -8.29
CA ASP A 93 1.47 11.82 -8.29
C ASP A 93 0.42 10.80 -7.81
N PRO A 94 -0.32 11.06 -6.71
CA PRO A 94 -1.42 10.20 -6.28
C PRO A 94 -2.48 9.96 -7.36
N ALA A 95 -2.71 10.93 -8.26
CA ALA A 95 -3.65 10.81 -9.37
C ALA A 95 -3.19 9.82 -10.48
N ALA A 96 -1.96 9.31 -10.39
CA ALA A 96 -1.50 8.24 -11.26
C ALA A 96 -2.16 6.88 -10.96
N PHE A 97 -2.72 6.73 -9.76
CA PHE A 97 -3.30 5.47 -9.30
C PHE A 97 -4.82 5.51 -9.35
N GLU A 98 -5.45 4.51 -9.98
CA GLU A 98 -6.91 4.38 -10.03
C GLU A 98 -7.51 4.09 -8.65
N ARG A 99 -6.77 3.38 -7.81
CA ARG A 99 -7.14 3.09 -6.43
C ARG A 99 -5.90 3.19 -5.52
N ILE A 100 -6.09 3.79 -4.37
CA ILE A 100 -5.14 3.80 -3.27
C ILE A 100 -5.83 3.14 -2.08
N THR A 101 -5.25 2.08 -1.52
CA THR A 101 -5.82 1.43 -0.34
C THR A 101 -5.56 2.25 0.92
N THR A 102 -6.62 2.46 1.68
CA THR A 102 -6.66 3.25 2.90
C THR A 102 -7.50 2.52 3.96
N TYR A 103 -7.48 2.96 5.20
CA TYR A 103 -8.19 2.28 6.29
C TYR A 103 -9.72 2.34 6.12
N ASP A 104 -10.24 3.37 5.45
CA ASP A 104 -11.66 3.63 5.21
C ASP A 104 -12.21 2.94 3.94
N ASN A 105 -11.35 2.35 3.11
CA ASN A 105 -11.75 1.63 1.90
C ASN A 105 -11.27 0.17 1.84
N SER A 106 -10.80 -0.36 2.95
CA SER A 106 -10.30 -1.73 3.07
C SER A 106 -10.87 -2.42 4.30
N THR A 107 -11.16 -3.71 4.17
CA THR A 107 -11.75 -4.54 5.24
C THR A 107 -10.75 -5.50 5.85
N SER A 108 -9.57 -5.65 5.27
CA SER A 108 -8.50 -6.52 5.72
C SER A 108 -7.13 -5.86 5.56
N THR A 109 -6.07 -6.55 5.94
CA THR A 109 -4.68 -6.07 5.89
C THR A 109 -3.78 -7.13 5.28
N LYS A 110 -2.60 -6.73 4.75
CA LYS A 110 -1.54 -7.66 4.39
C LYS A 110 -1.08 -8.44 5.64
N PRO A 111 -0.70 -9.69 5.54
CA PRO A 111 -0.65 -10.57 4.36
C PRO A 111 -1.92 -11.40 4.13
N HIS A 112 -3.06 -11.05 4.75
CA HIS A 112 -4.28 -11.85 4.65
C HIS A 112 -4.82 -11.89 3.22
N LEU A 113 -5.20 -13.07 2.72
CA LEU A 113 -5.72 -13.25 1.36
C LEU A 113 -7.02 -12.47 1.10
N ALA A 114 -7.80 -12.19 2.15
CA ALA A 114 -8.99 -11.34 2.06
C ALA A 114 -8.65 -9.95 1.53
N TYR A 115 -7.53 -9.35 1.96
CA TYR A 115 -7.05 -8.07 1.47
C TYR A 115 -6.79 -8.09 -0.05
N TYR A 116 -6.13 -9.12 -0.54
CA TYR A 116 -5.81 -9.22 -1.97
C TYR A 116 -7.06 -9.54 -2.81
N ARG A 117 -7.97 -10.40 -2.33
CA ARG A 117 -9.26 -10.65 -3.02
C ARG A 117 -10.05 -9.37 -3.20
N GLU A 118 -10.21 -8.59 -2.13
CA GLU A 118 -10.89 -7.29 -2.17
C GLU A 118 -10.29 -6.35 -3.23
N ASN A 119 -8.96 -6.32 -3.34
CA ASN A 119 -8.30 -5.48 -4.33
C ASN A 119 -8.42 -6.05 -5.75
N VAL A 120 -8.32 -7.36 -5.96
CA VAL A 120 -8.56 -8.02 -7.26
C VAL A 120 -9.99 -7.77 -7.74
N GLU A 121 -10.98 -7.90 -6.85
CA GLU A 121 -12.38 -7.60 -7.16
C GLU A 121 -12.55 -6.13 -7.55
N ALA A 122 -11.90 -5.20 -6.84
CA ALA A 122 -11.97 -3.77 -7.15
C ALA A 122 -11.29 -3.41 -8.50
N VAL A 123 -10.26 -4.15 -8.89
CA VAL A 123 -9.59 -4.02 -10.20
C VAL A 123 -10.48 -4.53 -11.33
N GLY A 124 -11.23 -5.61 -11.09
CA GLY A 124 -12.11 -6.23 -12.06
C GLY A 124 -11.38 -6.97 -13.19
N LEU A 125 -10.12 -7.35 -12.97
CA LEU A 125 -9.32 -8.19 -13.86
C LEU A 125 -9.16 -9.59 -13.26
N LYS A 126 -8.75 -10.55 -14.08
CA LYS A 126 -8.39 -11.86 -13.57
C LYS A 126 -7.04 -11.79 -12.84
N PRO A 127 -6.81 -12.63 -11.82
CA PRO A 127 -5.55 -12.63 -11.09
C PRO A 127 -4.30 -12.74 -11.97
N GLU A 128 -4.34 -13.59 -13.00
CA GLU A 128 -3.24 -13.81 -13.95
C GLU A 128 -2.94 -12.59 -14.87
N GLU A 129 -3.81 -11.57 -14.86
CA GLU A 129 -3.61 -10.31 -15.58
C GLU A 129 -3.02 -9.22 -14.68
N ILE A 130 -2.73 -9.53 -13.41
CA ILE A 130 -2.29 -8.58 -12.39
C ILE A 130 -0.88 -8.92 -11.93
N LEU A 131 0.00 -7.92 -11.97
CA LEU A 131 1.35 -8.02 -11.39
C LEU A 131 1.39 -7.30 -10.04
N MET A 132 1.71 -8.05 -8.97
CA MET A 132 2.03 -7.45 -7.68
C MET A 132 3.50 -7.05 -7.62
N VAL A 133 3.77 -5.78 -7.43
CA VAL A 133 5.13 -5.25 -7.24
C VAL A 133 5.31 -4.84 -5.79
N GLY A 134 6.31 -5.38 -5.12
CA GLY A 134 6.57 -5.08 -3.71
C GLY A 134 7.98 -5.44 -3.27
N ASN A 135 8.30 -5.21 -2.01
CA ASN A 135 9.62 -5.48 -1.44
C ASN A 135 9.57 -6.43 -0.22
N ASN A 136 8.39 -6.82 0.23
CA ASN A 136 8.20 -7.67 1.38
C ASN A 136 7.78 -9.08 0.93
N THR A 137 8.63 -10.07 1.17
CA THR A 137 8.39 -11.45 0.74
C THR A 137 7.16 -12.09 1.41
N ARG A 138 6.88 -11.72 2.64
CA ARG A 138 5.73 -12.23 3.40
C ARG A 138 4.44 -11.50 3.05
N GLU A 139 4.51 -10.18 3.01
CA GLU A 139 3.32 -9.36 2.80
C GLU A 139 2.95 -9.27 1.31
N ASP A 140 3.88 -8.93 0.44
CA ASP A 140 3.54 -8.65 -0.96
C ASP A 140 3.38 -9.93 -1.78
N LEU A 141 4.26 -10.92 -1.58
CA LEU A 141 4.18 -12.17 -2.33
C LEU A 141 3.01 -13.08 -1.90
N ALA A 142 2.32 -12.77 -0.80
CA ALA A 142 1.09 -13.48 -0.44
C ALA A 142 0.01 -13.39 -1.55
N ALA A 143 0.01 -12.33 -2.35
CA ALA A 143 -0.88 -12.15 -3.50
C ALA A 143 -0.78 -13.29 -4.52
N MET A 144 0.41 -13.88 -4.69
CA MET A 144 0.63 -14.98 -5.64
C MET A 144 -0.20 -16.22 -5.33
N GLN A 145 -0.64 -16.41 -4.08
CA GLN A 145 -1.54 -17.50 -3.69
C GLN A 145 -2.94 -17.38 -4.33
N LEU A 146 -3.28 -16.22 -4.87
CA LEU A 146 -4.52 -15.98 -5.62
C LEU A 146 -4.31 -16.10 -7.14
N GLY A 147 -3.10 -16.35 -7.60
CA GLY A 147 -2.75 -16.46 -9.02
C GLY A 147 -2.22 -15.18 -9.65
N LEU A 148 -1.93 -14.13 -8.86
CA LEU A 148 -1.22 -12.96 -9.35
C LEU A 148 0.24 -13.31 -9.65
N ASP A 149 0.83 -12.62 -10.64
CA ASP A 149 2.27 -12.60 -10.79
C ASP A 149 2.93 -11.70 -9.74
N GLY A 150 4.14 -12.03 -9.34
CA GLY A 150 4.89 -11.30 -8.32
C GLY A 150 6.22 -10.77 -8.84
N TYR A 151 6.50 -9.50 -8.58
CA TYR A 151 7.79 -8.87 -8.85
C TYR A 151 8.36 -8.28 -7.57
N LEU A 152 9.54 -8.77 -7.16
CA LEU A 152 10.16 -8.38 -5.91
C LEU A 152 11.27 -7.34 -6.13
N VAL A 153 11.09 -6.16 -5.53
CA VAL A 153 12.08 -5.10 -5.47
C VAL A 153 13.08 -5.40 -4.34
N THR A 154 14.36 -5.44 -4.66
CA THR A 154 15.39 -5.93 -3.72
C THR A 154 16.20 -4.86 -3.02
N ASP A 155 16.15 -3.61 -3.46
CA ASP A 155 16.93 -2.51 -2.86
C ASP A 155 16.56 -2.25 -1.38
N TRP A 156 15.30 -2.47 -1.06
CA TRP A 156 14.73 -2.35 0.29
C TRP A 156 14.02 -3.63 0.72
N LEU A 157 14.65 -4.78 0.40
CA LEU A 157 14.08 -6.09 0.64
C LEU A 157 13.80 -6.34 2.13
N LEU A 158 12.56 -6.73 2.40
CA LEU A 158 12.11 -7.27 3.68
C LEU A 158 11.82 -8.77 3.52
N ASN A 159 12.66 -9.60 4.12
CA ASN A 159 12.53 -11.06 4.09
C ASN A 159 12.48 -11.64 5.52
N PRO A 160 11.40 -11.36 6.28
CA PRO A 160 11.33 -11.63 7.71
C PRO A 160 11.40 -13.11 8.07
N ASP A 161 11.00 -13.99 7.15
CA ASP A 161 10.92 -15.45 7.39
C ASP A 161 12.05 -16.22 6.68
N ASP A 162 13.06 -15.52 6.15
CA ASP A 162 14.14 -16.10 5.33
C ASP A 162 13.62 -17.04 4.21
N SER A 163 12.38 -16.75 3.76
CA SER A 163 11.61 -17.61 2.85
C SER A 163 12.23 -17.69 1.45
N ILE A 164 13.14 -16.77 1.12
CA ILE A 164 13.85 -16.75 -0.15
C ILE A 164 15.35 -16.73 0.11
N SER A 165 16.00 -17.87 -0.10
CA SER A 165 17.45 -18.01 0.10
C SER A 165 18.29 -17.41 -1.02
N LYS A 166 17.78 -17.38 -2.26
CA LYS A 166 18.32 -16.62 -3.42
C LYS A 166 17.21 -16.46 -4.44
N PRO A 167 16.85 -15.24 -4.79
CA PRO A 167 15.78 -14.99 -5.73
C PRO A 167 16.21 -15.24 -7.18
N SER A 168 15.56 -16.15 -7.84
CA SER A 168 15.77 -16.43 -9.27
C SER A 168 15.06 -15.44 -10.20
N SER A 169 14.10 -14.67 -9.66
CA SER A 169 13.30 -13.67 -10.38
C SER A 169 13.25 -12.32 -9.65
N MET A 170 14.35 -11.90 -9.04
CA MET A 170 14.45 -10.62 -8.34
C MET A 170 15.10 -9.57 -9.22
N ALA A 171 14.54 -8.39 -9.24
CA ALA A 171 15.16 -7.25 -9.88
C ALA A 171 15.46 -6.16 -8.87
N ARG A 172 16.63 -5.57 -9.01
CA ARG A 172 16.98 -4.32 -8.34
C ARG A 172 16.39 -3.16 -9.13
N TRP A 173 15.95 -2.13 -8.44
CA TRP A 173 15.82 -0.83 -9.05
C TRP A 173 17.22 -0.38 -9.50
N GLN A 174 17.56 -0.63 -10.75
CA GLN A 174 18.75 -0.04 -11.36
C GLN A 174 18.30 1.11 -12.24
N THR A 175 19.18 2.06 -12.48
CA THR A 175 19.02 3.28 -13.30
C THR A 175 18.41 3.09 -14.70
N SER A 176 18.16 1.87 -15.10
CA SER A 176 17.27 1.50 -16.19
C SER A 176 16.29 0.49 -15.63
N CYS A 177 15.12 0.95 -15.25
CA CYS A 177 14.06 0.14 -14.67
C CYS A 177 13.94 -1.23 -15.35
N SER A 178 14.44 -2.28 -14.69
CA SER A 178 14.38 -3.64 -15.24
C SER A 178 12.95 -4.14 -15.37
N LEU A 179 12.02 -3.65 -14.55
CA LEU A 179 10.58 -3.90 -14.68
C LEU A 179 10.06 -3.40 -16.04
N CYS A 180 10.50 -2.22 -16.47
CA CYS A 180 10.06 -1.62 -17.75
C CYS A 180 10.61 -2.33 -18.98
N LYS A 181 11.65 -3.17 -18.83
CA LYS A 181 12.20 -3.99 -19.90
C LYS A 181 11.51 -5.35 -20.01
N ILE A 182 10.84 -5.78 -18.95
CA ILE A 182 10.17 -7.09 -18.86
C ILE A 182 8.71 -6.97 -19.30
N LEU A 183 8.09 -5.82 -19.03
CA LEU A 183 6.72 -5.56 -19.43
C LEU A 183 6.64 -5.09 -20.89
N PRO A 184 5.75 -5.69 -21.68
CA PRO A 184 5.57 -5.37 -23.10
C PRO A 184 5.19 -3.90 -23.35
#